data_8eb5dd0a730f4165ce2251fde277b2a2
#
_entry.id   8eb5dd0a730f4165ce2251fde277b2a2
#
_cell.length_a   1.000
_cell.length_b   1.000
_cell.length_c   1.000
_cell.angle_alpha   90.00
_cell.angle_beta   90.00
_cell.angle_gamma   90.00
#
_symmetry.space_group_name_H-M   'P 1'
#
loop_
_entity.id
_entity.type
_entity.pdbx_description
1 polymer ?
#
loop_
_entity_poly.entity_id
_entity_poly.type
_entity_poly.pdbx_seq_one_letter_code
_entity_poly.pdbx_strand_id
1 'polypeptide(L)'
;MEDHPGFATDLLFDRYQGEVTDHDAFWTVRTPGSPDYYFGNYLLLPTPPSDRDKGWLEASFDRLIGWDPRIRHRTFQWPLAAGQNSRVAGFVAAGYQYMECVVLALGAMEWQAPTGSDLAPARPFTAADWDQWLAFEL
;
A
#
# COMPACT_ATOMS: atom_id res chain seq x y z
N MET A 1 -11.45 -6.28 -6.02
CA MET A 1 -10.19 -5.57 -5.67
C MET A 1 -9.59 -4.84 -6.85
N GLU A 2 -9.51 -5.45 -8.00
CA GLU A 2 -9.01 -4.80 -9.21
C GLU A 2 -9.86 -3.59 -9.66
N ASP A 3 -11.11 -3.52 -9.22
CA ASP A 3 -11.99 -2.37 -9.45
C ASP A 3 -11.70 -1.16 -8.54
N HIS A 4 -10.87 -1.31 -7.50
CA HIS A 4 -10.47 -0.20 -6.64
C HIS A 4 -9.19 0.44 -7.20
N PRO A 5 -9.23 1.69 -7.69
CA PRO A 5 -8.14 2.28 -8.48
C PRO A 5 -6.80 2.34 -7.72
N GLY A 6 -6.83 2.56 -6.42
CA GLY A 6 -5.62 2.56 -5.59
C GLY A 6 -4.97 1.19 -5.55
N PHE A 7 -5.73 0.16 -5.16
CA PHE A 7 -5.20 -1.19 -5.08
C PHE A 7 -4.85 -1.79 -6.45
N ALA A 8 -5.58 -1.42 -7.51
CA ALA A 8 -5.21 -1.84 -8.86
C ALA A 8 -3.81 -1.32 -9.24
N THR A 9 -3.50 -0.08 -8.86
CA THR A 9 -2.18 0.53 -9.09
C THR A 9 -1.12 -0.13 -8.22
N ASP A 10 -1.37 -0.30 -6.92
CA ASP A 10 -0.42 -0.91 -5.99
C ASP A 10 -0.10 -2.35 -6.41
N LEU A 11 -1.12 -3.17 -6.71
CA LEU A 11 -0.95 -4.55 -7.17
C LEU A 11 -0.18 -4.66 -8.49
N LEU A 12 -0.21 -3.63 -9.36
CA LEU A 12 0.61 -3.60 -10.57
C LEU A 12 2.10 -3.57 -10.21
N PHE A 13 2.49 -2.71 -9.27
CA PHE A 13 3.87 -2.62 -8.79
C PHE A 13 4.27 -3.86 -7.98
N ASP A 14 3.37 -4.34 -7.12
CA ASP A 14 3.61 -5.53 -6.30
C ASP A 14 3.87 -6.78 -7.14
N ARG A 15 3.11 -6.96 -8.22
CA ARG A 15 3.34 -8.06 -9.19
C ARG A 15 4.66 -7.93 -9.95
N TYR A 16 5.15 -6.71 -10.14
CA TYR A 16 6.43 -6.47 -10.78
C TYR A 16 7.63 -6.72 -9.85
N GLN A 17 7.50 -6.38 -8.57
CA GLN A 17 8.59 -6.44 -7.59
C GLN A 17 8.57 -7.69 -6.71
N GLY A 18 7.45 -8.41 -6.67
CA GLY A 18 7.23 -9.48 -5.71
C GLY A 18 6.22 -10.53 -6.18
N GLU A 19 5.56 -11.12 -5.20
CA GLU A 19 4.59 -12.20 -5.36
C GLU A 19 3.22 -11.75 -4.84
N VAL A 20 2.20 -11.88 -5.67
CA VAL A 20 0.80 -11.65 -5.30
C VAL A 20 0.05 -12.95 -5.46
N THR A 21 -0.53 -13.47 -4.38
CA THR A 21 -1.28 -14.73 -4.39
C THR A 21 -2.70 -14.51 -3.88
N ASP A 22 -3.68 -15.01 -4.63
CA ASP A 22 -5.08 -15.02 -4.23
C ASP A 22 -5.39 -16.27 -3.37
N HIS A 23 -6.05 -16.04 -2.24
CA HIS A 23 -6.48 -17.07 -1.28
C HIS A 23 -8.00 -17.09 -1.08
N ASP A 24 -8.78 -16.65 -2.07
CA ASP A 24 -10.24 -16.51 -2.05
C ASP A 24 -10.75 -15.45 -1.04
N ALA A 25 -10.33 -15.55 0.22
CA ALA A 25 -10.75 -14.65 1.30
C ALA A 25 -9.91 -13.37 1.40
N PHE A 26 -8.70 -13.37 0.88
CA PHE A 26 -7.75 -12.25 0.87
C PHE A 26 -6.60 -12.54 -0.11
N TRP A 27 -5.81 -11.52 -0.41
CA TRP A 27 -4.54 -11.69 -1.14
C TRP A 27 -3.35 -11.56 -0.21
N THR A 28 -2.29 -12.33 -0.48
CA THR A 28 -0.97 -12.07 0.10
C THR A 28 -0.12 -11.32 -0.91
N VAL A 29 0.54 -10.28 -0.43
CA VAL A 29 1.60 -9.57 -1.16
C VAL A 29 2.90 -9.78 -0.42
N ARG A 30 3.94 -10.18 -1.15
CA ARG A 30 5.28 -10.42 -0.61
C ARG A 30 6.33 -9.84 -1.54
N THR A 31 7.28 -9.11 -0.97
CA THR A 31 8.47 -8.62 -1.67
C THR A 31 9.71 -9.23 -1.02
N PRO A 32 10.15 -10.43 -1.45
CA PRO A 32 11.25 -11.16 -0.82
C PRO A 32 12.58 -10.40 -0.78
N GLY A 33 12.78 -9.49 -1.75
CA GLY A 33 13.94 -8.60 -1.82
C GLY A 33 13.94 -7.46 -0.78
N SER A 34 12.78 -7.17 -0.17
CA SER A 34 12.60 -6.08 0.79
C SER A 34 11.72 -6.52 1.96
N PRO A 35 12.19 -7.46 2.80
CA PRO A 35 11.38 -8.04 3.88
C PRO A 35 11.00 -7.01 4.96
N ASP A 36 11.76 -5.94 5.14
CA ASP A 36 11.51 -4.89 6.13
C ASP A 36 10.45 -3.89 5.65
N TYR A 37 10.11 -3.92 4.35
CA TYR A 37 9.16 -3.00 3.76
C TYR A 37 7.73 -3.47 4.02
N TYR A 38 7.07 -2.88 5.00
CA TYR A 38 5.74 -3.32 5.44
C TYR A 38 4.62 -3.05 4.41
N PHE A 39 4.77 -2.12 3.49
CA PHE A 39 3.84 -1.93 2.36
C PHE A 39 4.08 -2.90 1.20
N GLY A 40 5.15 -3.65 1.21
CA GLY A 40 5.42 -4.73 0.24
C GLY A 40 5.21 -6.13 0.82
N ASN A 41 4.80 -6.25 2.10
CA ASN A 41 4.58 -7.53 2.77
C ASN A 41 3.31 -7.43 3.63
N TYR A 42 2.14 -7.75 3.05
CA TYR A 42 0.85 -7.52 3.70
C TYR A 42 -0.24 -8.51 3.25
N LEU A 43 -1.30 -8.58 4.02
CA LEU A 43 -2.57 -9.18 3.58
C LEU A 43 -3.48 -8.07 3.06
N LEU A 44 -4.00 -8.24 1.85
CA LEU A 44 -5.00 -7.36 1.26
C LEU A 44 -6.38 -8.01 1.39
N LEU A 45 -7.26 -7.37 2.15
CA LEU A 45 -8.59 -7.86 2.45
C LEU A 45 -9.62 -7.24 1.50
N PRO A 46 -10.66 -7.97 1.09
CA PRO A 46 -11.71 -7.42 0.23
C PRO A 46 -12.62 -6.42 0.93
N THR A 47 -12.69 -6.48 2.26
CA THR A 47 -13.55 -5.63 3.09
C THR A 47 -12.85 -5.29 4.41
N PRO A 48 -13.28 -4.20 5.09
CA PRO A 48 -12.75 -3.85 6.40
C PRO A 48 -12.91 -5.00 7.40
N PRO A 49 -11.84 -5.36 8.14
CA PRO A 49 -11.92 -6.36 9.20
C PRO A 49 -12.63 -5.80 10.43
N SER A 50 -13.00 -6.71 11.32
CA SER A 50 -13.45 -6.41 12.67
C SER A 50 -12.47 -6.96 13.71
N ASP A 51 -12.63 -6.59 14.97
CA ASP A 51 -11.82 -7.11 16.07
C ASP A 51 -11.89 -8.63 16.22
N ARG A 52 -12.97 -9.26 15.73
CA ARG A 52 -13.14 -10.72 15.74
C ARG A 52 -12.20 -11.42 14.77
N ASP A 53 -11.81 -10.74 13.72
CA ASP A 53 -10.97 -11.29 12.65
C ASP A 53 -9.48 -11.26 13.02
N LYS A 54 -9.10 -10.51 14.07
CA LYS A 54 -7.72 -10.24 14.47
C LYS A 54 -6.89 -11.52 14.60
N GLY A 55 -7.33 -12.48 15.41
CA GLY A 55 -6.57 -13.70 15.67
C GLY A 55 -6.36 -14.55 14.41
N TRP A 56 -7.40 -14.64 13.57
CA TRP A 56 -7.32 -15.35 12.30
C TRP A 56 -6.39 -14.66 11.31
N LEU A 57 -6.44 -13.34 11.21
CA LEU A 57 -5.59 -12.55 10.32
C LEU A 57 -4.11 -12.62 10.74
N GLU A 58 -3.84 -12.52 12.05
CA GLU A 58 -2.48 -12.69 12.57
C GLU A 58 -1.92 -14.07 12.24
N ALA A 59 -2.69 -15.13 12.50
CA ALA A 59 -2.28 -16.50 12.20
C ALA A 59 -2.06 -16.73 10.69
N SER A 60 -2.90 -16.11 9.85
CA SER A 60 -2.76 -16.18 8.40
C SER A 60 -1.51 -15.45 7.92
N PHE A 61 -1.26 -14.26 8.45
CA PHE A 61 -0.05 -13.50 8.13
C PHE A 61 1.21 -14.27 8.53
N ASP A 62 1.27 -14.77 9.77
CA ASP A 62 2.44 -15.49 10.29
C ASP A 62 2.75 -16.73 9.46
N ARG A 63 1.72 -17.45 9.05
CA ARG A 63 1.87 -18.66 8.23
C ARG A 63 2.33 -18.37 6.80
N LEU A 64 1.80 -17.31 6.16
CA LEU A 64 1.97 -17.06 4.73
C LEU A 64 3.10 -16.08 4.41
N ILE A 65 3.36 -15.13 5.32
CA ILE A 65 4.32 -14.05 5.15
C ILE A 65 5.36 -14.08 6.27
N GLY A 66 4.93 -14.12 7.52
CA GLY A 66 5.77 -13.98 8.71
C GLY A 66 6.66 -15.18 9.04
N TRP A 67 6.63 -16.24 8.24
CA TRP A 67 7.58 -17.35 8.36
C TRP A 67 9.02 -16.95 8.04
N ASP A 68 9.23 -15.87 7.28
CA ASP A 68 10.55 -15.27 7.07
C ASP A 68 10.93 -14.45 8.31
N PRO A 69 11.99 -14.82 9.06
CA PRO A 69 12.36 -14.15 10.31
C PRO A 69 12.84 -12.71 10.14
N ARG A 70 13.08 -12.28 8.91
CA ARG A 70 13.42 -10.89 8.60
C ARG A 70 12.20 -9.99 8.63
N ILE A 71 10.98 -10.54 8.44
CA ILE A 71 9.73 -9.80 8.50
C ILE A 71 9.32 -9.66 9.97
N ARG A 72 9.37 -8.43 10.49
CA ARG A 72 9.14 -8.12 11.91
C ARG A 72 7.87 -7.30 12.16
N HIS A 73 6.98 -7.28 11.19
CA HIS A 73 5.73 -6.54 11.23
C HIS A 73 4.58 -7.44 10.81
N ARG A 74 3.35 -6.98 11.04
CA ARG A 74 2.14 -7.50 10.41
C ARG A 74 1.38 -6.32 9.83
N THR A 75 1.10 -6.38 8.54
CA THR A 75 0.39 -5.33 7.81
C THR A 75 -0.87 -5.90 7.16
N PHE A 76 -1.98 -5.22 7.37
CA PHE A 76 -3.27 -5.53 6.78
C PHE A 76 -3.79 -4.30 6.06
N GLN A 77 -4.27 -4.48 4.84
CA GLN A 77 -4.84 -3.41 4.02
C GLN A 77 -6.24 -3.79 3.56
N TRP A 78 -7.10 -2.82 3.39
CA TRP A 78 -8.47 -3.00 2.92
C TRP A 78 -9.02 -1.72 2.30
N PRO A 79 -9.97 -1.83 1.34
CA PRO A 79 -10.70 -0.67 0.86
C PRO A 79 -11.66 -0.16 1.93
N LEU A 80 -11.81 1.14 2.01
CA LEU A 80 -12.77 1.80 2.86
C LEU A 80 -13.63 2.72 1.99
N ALA A 81 -14.93 2.46 1.91
CA ALA A 81 -15.83 3.34 1.20
C ALA A 81 -16.05 4.64 1.98
N ALA A 82 -16.35 5.72 1.27
CA ALA A 82 -16.63 7.01 1.88
C ALA A 82 -17.72 6.91 2.96
N GLY A 83 -17.42 7.39 4.15
CA GLY A 83 -18.34 7.34 5.30
C GLY A 83 -18.38 5.99 6.05
N GLN A 84 -17.61 5.00 5.62
CA GLN A 84 -17.41 3.79 6.41
C GLN A 84 -16.36 4.01 7.49
N ASN A 85 -16.53 3.32 8.62
CA ASN A 85 -15.55 3.28 9.70
C ASN A 85 -15.09 1.84 9.92
N SER A 86 -13.80 1.64 10.09
CA SER A 86 -13.25 0.35 10.47
C SER A 86 -13.48 0.07 11.96
N ARG A 87 -13.83 -1.17 12.30
CA ARG A 87 -14.03 -1.61 13.70
C ARG A 87 -12.80 -2.37 14.20
N VAL A 88 -11.70 -1.66 14.32
CA VAL A 88 -10.36 -2.20 14.61
C VAL A 88 -9.79 -1.71 15.95
N ALA A 89 -10.65 -1.34 16.89
CA ALA A 89 -10.23 -0.87 18.21
C ALA A 89 -9.39 -1.91 18.96
N GLY A 90 -9.72 -3.20 18.81
CA GLY A 90 -8.95 -4.30 19.39
C GLY A 90 -7.57 -4.49 18.76
N PHE A 91 -7.37 -4.14 17.49
CA PHE A 91 -6.05 -4.08 16.88
C PHE A 91 -5.22 -2.95 17.47
N VAL A 92 -5.81 -1.75 17.58
CA VAL A 92 -5.12 -0.58 18.15
C VAL A 92 -4.74 -0.84 19.60
N ALA A 93 -5.64 -1.43 20.41
CA ALA A 93 -5.36 -1.83 21.79
C ALA A 93 -4.24 -2.89 21.89
N ALA A 94 -4.03 -3.69 20.85
CA ALA A 94 -2.94 -4.66 20.75
C ALA A 94 -1.63 -4.06 20.20
N GLY A 95 -1.57 -2.74 19.98
CA GLY A 95 -0.37 -2.03 19.54
C GLY A 95 -0.24 -1.81 18.02
N TYR A 96 -1.26 -2.14 17.23
CA TYR A 96 -1.27 -1.80 15.82
C TYR A 96 -1.48 -0.30 15.61
N GLN A 97 -0.85 0.23 14.59
CA GLN A 97 -1.13 1.58 14.10
C GLN A 97 -2.20 1.52 13.01
N TYR A 98 -3.22 2.35 13.13
CA TYR A 98 -4.24 2.51 12.10
C TYR A 98 -3.95 3.77 11.28
N MET A 99 -3.99 3.63 9.96
CA MET A 99 -3.77 4.73 9.02
C MET A 99 -4.80 4.68 7.90
N GLU A 100 -5.34 5.82 7.54
CA GLU A 100 -6.20 5.99 6.37
C GLU A 100 -5.43 6.70 5.27
N CYS A 101 -5.44 6.12 4.08
CA CYS A 101 -4.87 6.72 2.89
C CYS A 101 -6.01 7.12 1.94
N VAL A 102 -5.88 8.28 1.32
CA VAL A 102 -6.84 8.77 0.33
C VAL A 102 -6.25 8.53 -1.05
N VAL A 103 -7.03 7.87 -1.90
CA VAL A 103 -6.70 7.71 -3.32
C VAL A 103 -7.30 8.89 -4.09
N LEU A 104 -6.44 9.66 -4.75
CA LEU A 104 -6.85 10.74 -5.63
C LEU A 104 -6.84 10.22 -7.06
N ALA A 105 -7.96 10.36 -7.75
CA ALA A 105 -8.11 10.02 -9.16
C ALA A 105 -8.59 11.22 -9.94
N LEU A 106 -7.95 11.48 -11.08
CA LEU A 106 -8.38 12.49 -12.05
C LEU A 106 -8.97 11.78 -13.27
N GLY A 107 -10.21 12.06 -13.60
CA GLY A 107 -10.84 11.57 -14.83
C GLY A 107 -10.17 12.16 -16.07
N ALA A 108 -9.93 11.33 -17.08
CA ALA A 108 -9.28 11.78 -18.34
C ALA A 108 -10.01 12.95 -19.00
N MET A 109 -11.33 13.05 -18.81
CA MET A 109 -12.15 14.17 -19.32
C MET A 109 -12.00 15.45 -18.49
N GLU A 110 -11.51 15.37 -17.27
CA GLU A 110 -11.30 16.51 -16.36
C GLU A 110 -9.88 17.04 -16.46
N TRP A 111 -8.97 16.26 -17.06
CA TRP A 111 -7.60 16.68 -17.21
C TRP A 111 -7.49 17.75 -18.32
N GLN A 112 -7.04 18.92 -17.94
CA GLN A 112 -6.67 19.98 -18.86
C GLN A 112 -5.17 20.19 -18.82
N ALA A 113 -4.53 20.15 -19.97
CA ALA A 113 -3.12 20.48 -20.03
C ALA A 113 -2.90 21.91 -19.51
N PRO A 114 -1.91 22.14 -18.65
CA PRO A 114 -1.60 23.49 -18.21
C PRO A 114 -1.31 24.38 -19.43
N THR A 115 -2.04 25.46 -19.55
CA THR A 115 -1.79 26.48 -20.57
C THR A 115 -0.88 27.53 -19.98
N GLY A 116 0.40 27.51 -20.35
CA GLY A 116 1.35 28.54 -19.92
C GLY A 116 2.79 28.09 -20.13
N SER A 117 3.61 29.08 -20.50
CA SER A 117 5.05 28.91 -20.71
C SER A 117 5.88 28.84 -19.42
N ASP A 118 5.23 28.89 -18.27
CA ASP A 118 5.90 28.93 -16.95
C ASP A 118 6.30 27.56 -16.41
N LEU A 119 5.96 26.49 -17.13
CA LEU A 119 6.45 25.16 -16.81
C LEU A 119 7.93 25.06 -17.25
N ALA A 120 8.82 24.90 -16.29
CA ALA A 120 10.19 24.55 -16.60
C ALA A 120 10.22 23.27 -17.46
N PRO A 121 11.00 23.23 -18.54
CA PRO A 121 11.09 22.05 -19.38
C PRO A 121 11.58 20.88 -18.53
N ALA A 122 10.77 19.82 -18.46
CA ALA A 122 11.17 18.59 -17.78
C ALA A 122 12.33 17.96 -18.57
N ARG A 123 13.41 17.61 -17.89
CA ARG A 123 14.52 16.84 -18.43
C ARG A 123 14.78 15.61 -17.56
N PRO A 124 15.40 14.57 -18.10
CA PRO A 124 15.79 13.41 -17.29
C PRO A 124 16.70 13.84 -16.13
N PHE A 125 16.48 13.25 -14.97
CA PHE A 125 17.32 13.41 -13.78
C PHE A 125 18.70 12.80 -14.06
N THR A 126 19.74 13.49 -13.70
CA THR A 126 21.14 13.07 -13.89
C THR A 126 21.88 12.98 -12.56
N ALA A 127 23.05 12.34 -12.57
CA ALA A 127 23.88 12.25 -11.37
C ALA A 127 24.26 13.62 -10.78
N ALA A 128 24.36 14.66 -11.62
CA ALA A 128 24.67 16.03 -11.17
C ALA A 128 23.50 16.70 -10.40
N ASP A 129 22.31 16.14 -10.47
CA ASP A 129 21.13 16.70 -9.80
C ASP A 129 20.97 16.20 -8.36
N TRP A 130 21.74 15.16 -7.97
CA TRP A 130 21.60 14.52 -6.66
C TRP A 130 21.84 15.47 -5.48
N ASP A 131 22.87 16.31 -5.54
CA ASP A 131 23.19 17.22 -4.45
C ASP A 131 22.08 18.26 -4.26
N GLN A 132 21.49 18.72 -5.35
CA GLN A 132 20.36 19.65 -5.31
C GLN A 132 19.10 18.98 -4.79
N TRP A 133 18.84 17.72 -5.19
CA TRP A 133 17.69 16.95 -4.72
C TRP A 133 17.80 16.64 -3.23
N LEU A 134 18.96 16.18 -2.76
CA LEU A 134 19.21 15.93 -1.34
C LEU A 134 19.06 17.18 -0.48
N ALA A 135 19.47 18.34 -0.97
CA ALA A 135 19.29 19.62 -0.27
C ALA A 135 17.81 20.05 -0.17
N PHE A 136 16.95 19.52 -1.02
CA PHE A 136 15.51 19.81 -0.99
C PHE A 136 14.76 18.89 -0.01
N GLU A 137 15.26 17.67 0.25
CA GLU A 137 14.68 16.68 1.14
C GLU A 137 15.07 16.87 2.63
N LEU A 138 16.08 17.71 2.92
CA LEU A 138 16.57 18.01 4.28
C LEU A 138 15.98 19.32 4.82
#